data_601c9e235638bba374cc91d5e63b2204
#
_entry.id   601c9e235638bba374cc91d5e63b2204
#
_cell.length_a   1.000
_cell.length_b   1.000
_cell.length_c   1.000
_cell.angle_alpha   90.00
_cell.angle_beta   90.00
_cell.angle_gamma   90.00
#
_symmetry.space_group_name_H-M   'P 1'
#
loop_
_entity.id
_entity.type
_entity.pdbx_description
1 polymer ?
#
loop_
_entity_poly.entity_id
_entity_poly.type
_entity_poly.pdbx_seq_one_letter_code
_entity_poly.pdbx_strand_id
1 'polypeptide(L)'
;MQTRKMTKADFDQIVEVIDRWWGGPISTFAHPIFFYELGDNALIVEHDGAMIGFLLGFVIFKPHKVGYVHLVGIHPDFRRQGVGRLLYDSFTERCRVLSCARMKAITTAGNDGSLAFHEAMGWNADEIEDYAGASRKRVVFTKELVPSN
;
A
#
# COMPACT_ATOMS: atom_id res chain seq x y z
N MET A 1 7.03 14.14 -10.53
CA MET A 1 6.72 12.84 -9.89
C MET A 1 6.12 11.89 -10.91
N GLN A 2 6.68 10.72 -11.03
CA GLN A 2 6.20 9.70 -11.97
C GLN A 2 6.05 8.36 -11.27
N THR A 3 4.96 7.65 -11.56
CA THR A 3 4.80 6.26 -11.14
C THR A 3 5.39 5.34 -12.19
N ARG A 4 6.02 4.27 -11.74
CA ARG A 4 6.55 3.21 -12.60
C ARG A 4 6.58 1.88 -11.84
N LYS A 5 6.82 0.81 -12.59
CA LYS A 5 6.97 -0.52 -12.03
C LYS A 5 8.27 -0.62 -11.22
N MET A 6 8.24 -1.40 -10.16
CA MET A 6 9.40 -1.66 -9.30
C MET A 6 10.44 -2.53 -9.99
N THR A 7 11.71 -2.15 -9.87
CA THR A 7 12.85 -2.98 -10.29
C THR A 7 13.49 -3.66 -9.08
N LYS A 8 14.38 -4.61 -9.32
CA LYS A 8 15.13 -5.28 -8.24
C LYS A 8 15.97 -4.28 -7.44
N ALA A 9 16.57 -3.29 -8.13
CA ALA A 9 17.35 -2.25 -7.46
C ALA A 9 16.47 -1.42 -6.51
N ASP A 10 15.23 -1.13 -6.91
CA ASP A 10 14.26 -0.45 -6.04
C ASP A 10 13.95 -1.29 -4.80
N PHE A 11 13.71 -2.59 -4.99
CA PHE A 11 13.42 -3.49 -3.89
C PHE A 11 14.59 -3.53 -2.88
N ASP A 12 15.80 -3.63 -3.37
CA ASP A 12 17.00 -3.62 -2.51
C ASP A 12 17.09 -2.31 -1.72
N GLN A 13 16.81 -1.18 -2.36
CA GLN A 13 16.79 0.12 -1.71
C GLN A 13 15.69 0.21 -0.65
N ILE A 14 14.51 -0.33 -0.93
CA ILE A 14 13.40 -0.35 0.04
C ILE A 14 13.82 -1.06 1.32
N VAL A 15 14.43 -2.22 1.21
CA VAL A 15 14.87 -2.99 2.38
C VAL A 15 15.86 -2.16 3.23
N GLU A 16 16.70 -1.36 2.59
CA GLU A 16 17.67 -0.52 3.30
C GLU A 16 17.04 0.69 4.00
N VAL A 17 16.02 1.33 3.39
CA VAL A 17 15.51 2.61 3.87
C VAL A 17 14.24 2.50 4.71
N ILE A 18 13.52 1.37 4.61
CA ILE A 18 12.16 1.25 5.15
C ILE A 18 12.10 1.51 6.66
N ASP A 19 13.05 1.00 7.42
CA ASP A 19 13.08 1.19 8.87
C ASP A 19 13.27 2.67 9.23
N ARG A 20 14.12 3.40 8.48
CA ARG A 20 14.31 4.83 8.68
C ARG A 20 13.07 5.63 8.32
N TRP A 21 12.45 5.29 7.18
CA TRP A 21 11.26 6.01 6.72
C TRP A 21 10.07 5.79 7.65
N TRP A 22 10.01 4.63 8.27
CA TRP A 22 8.89 4.26 9.14
C TRP A 22 9.16 4.58 10.62
N GLY A 23 10.44 4.75 11.00
CA GLY A 23 10.82 5.03 12.36
C GLY A 23 10.83 3.81 13.29
N GLY A 24 10.86 2.60 12.73
CA GLY A 24 10.88 1.36 13.51
C GLY A 24 11.26 0.15 12.68
N PRO A 25 11.50 -1.03 13.30
CA PRO A 25 11.99 -2.21 12.61
C PRO A 25 10.88 -2.93 11.84
N ILE A 26 10.58 -2.48 10.63
CA ILE A 26 9.54 -3.06 9.78
C ILE A 26 10.06 -3.69 8.48
N SER A 27 11.38 -3.80 8.32
CA SER A 27 11.98 -4.36 7.10
C SER A 27 11.48 -5.78 6.77
N THR A 28 11.08 -6.56 7.78
CA THR A 28 10.51 -7.89 7.58
C THR A 28 9.18 -7.87 6.81
N PHE A 29 8.47 -6.75 6.79
CA PHE A 29 7.22 -6.62 6.02
C PHE A 29 7.50 -6.48 4.51
N ALA A 30 8.72 -6.10 4.12
CA ALA A 30 9.15 -6.08 2.73
C ALA A 30 9.68 -7.46 2.33
N HIS A 31 8.84 -8.47 2.41
CA HIS A 31 9.23 -9.84 2.07
C HIS A 31 9.55 -9.94 0.57
N PRO A 32 10.57 -10.73 0.17
CA PRO A 32 10.93 -10.91 -1.25
C PRO A 32 9.79 -11.34 -2.18
N ILE A 33 8.77 -12.02 -1.65
CA ILE A 33 7.59 -12.42 -2.42
C ILE A 33 6.93 -11.22 -3.12
N PHE A 34 6.97 -10.03 -2.52
CA PHE A 34 6.33 -8.83 -3.08
C PHE A 34 7.06 -8.31 -4.30
N PHE A 35 8.30 -8.67 -4.50
CA PHE A 35 9.01 -8.40 -5.75
C PHE A 35 8.98 -9.59 -6.70
N TYR A 36 9.46 -10.76 -6.23
CA TYR A 36 9.66 -11.90 -7.14
C TYR A 36 8.36 -12.52 -7.65
N GLU A 37 7.35 -12.63 -6.78
CA GLU A 37 6.10 -13.30 -7.14
C GLU A 37 4.97 -12.31 -7.45
N LEU A 38 4.94 -11.19 -6.77
CA LEU A 38 3.84 -10.22 -6.83
C LEU A 38 4.27 -8.87 -7.42
N GLY A 39 5.45 -8.82 -8.06
CA GLY A 39 6.05 -7.57 -8.53
C GLY A 39 5.23 -6.80 -9.57
N ASP A 40 4.30 -7.46 -10.28
CA ASP A 40 3.41 -6.77 -11.20
C ASP A 40 2.48 -5.78 -10.50
N ASN A 41 2.32 -5.91 -9.19
CA ASN A 41 1.50 -5.04 -8.36
C ASN A 41 2.33 -4.07 -7.51
N ALA A 42 3.64 -4.06 -7.67
CA ALA A 42 4.55 -3.19 -6.92
C ALA A 42 4.83 -1.92 -7.72
N LEU A 43 4.69 -0.78 -7.05
CA LEU A 43 4.78 0.54 -7.69
C LEU A 43 5.84 1.40 -7.01
N ILE A 44 6.49 2.21 -7.81
CA ILE A 44 7.47 3.22 -7.37
C ILE A 44 6.99 4.60 -7.83
N VAL A 45 7.15 5.59 -6.97
CA VAL A 45 7.13 6.99 -7.39
C VAL A 45 8.56 7.49 -7.37
N GLU A 46 9.00 8.04 -8.49
CA GLU A 46 10.31 8.68 -8.57
C GLU A 46 10.19 10.17 -8.88
N HIS A 47 11.17 10.90 -8.43
CA HIS A 47 11.31 12.33 -8.65
C HIS A 47 12.80 12.64 -8.83
N ASP A 48 13.15 13.29 -9.95
CA ASP A 48 14.53 13.59 -10.29
C ASP A 48 15.46 12.36 -10.23
N GLY A 49 14.96 11.22 -10.71
CA GLY A 49 15.72 9.97 -10.75
C GLY A 49 15.84 9.24 -9.41
N ALA A 50 15.25 9.75 -8.34
CA ALA A 50 15.29 9.12 -7.02
C ALA A 50 13.94 8.54 -6.63
N MET A 51 13.94 7.40 -5.97
CA MET A 51 12.73 6.81 -5.39
C MET A 51 12.29 7.63 -4.19
N ILE A 52 11.08 8.16 -4.23
CA ILE A 52 10.49 8.93 -3.13
C ILE A 52 9.28 8.25 -2.50
N GLY A 53 8.79 7.18 -3.08
CA GLY A 53 7.67 6.41 -2.52
C GLY A 53 7.54 5.05 -3.18
N PHE A 54 6.92 4.12 -2.47
CA PHE A 54 6.66 2.78 -3.00
C PHE A 54 5.36 2.22 -2.42
N LEU A 55 4.79 1.28 -3.16
CA LEU A 55 3.63 0.50 -2.72
C LEU A 55 3.89 -0.97 -3.03
N LEU A 56 3.75 -1.83 -2.03
CA LEU A 56 3.75 -3.28 -2.18
C LEU A 56 2.32 -3.77 -2.00
N GLY A 57 1.82 -4.51 -2.98
CA GLY A 57 0.45 -5.00 -2.93
C GLY A 57 0.27 -6.26 -3.75
N PHE A 58 -0.96 -6.75 -3.78
CA PHE A 58 -1.32 -7.93 -4.56
C PHE A 58 -2.82 -7.95 -4.83
N VAL A 59 -3.25 -8.87 -5.68
CA VAL A 59 -4.66 -9.07 -6.00
C VAL A 59 -5.06 -10.47 -5.59
N ILE A 60 -6.15 -10.56 -4.82
CA ILE A 60 -6.79 -11.81 -4.43
C ILE A 60 -7.86 -12.10 -5.48
N PHE A 61 -7.92 -13.35 -5.99
CA PHE A 61 -8.85 -13.70 -7.06
C PHE A 61 -10.10 -14.45 -6.59
N LYS A 62 -10.08 -15.05 -5.41
CA LYS A 62 -11.22 -15.82 -4.89
C LYS A 62 -11.45 -15.52 -3.41
N PRO A 63 -12.70 -15.53 -2.91
CA PRO A 63 -13.97 -15.73 -3.67
C PRO A 63 -14.33 -14.56 -4.57
N HIS A 64 -13.80 -13.36 -4.30
CA HIS A 64 -13.96 -12.15 -5.10
C HIS A 64 -12.59 -11.55 -5.39
N LYS A 65 -12.46 -10.81 -6.48
CA LYS A 65 -11.22 -10.10 -6.78
C LYS A 65 -11.09 -8.88 -5.88
N VAL A 66 -10.05 -8.86 -5.07
CA VAL A 66 -9.76 -7.77 -4.13
C VAL A 66 -8.32 -7.34 -4.30
N GLY A 67 -8.10 -6.02 -4.50
CA GLY A 67 -6.76 -5.46 -4.48
C GLY A 67 -6.33 -5.16 -3.05
N TYR A 68 -5.20 -5.68 -2.61
CA TYR A 68 -4.72 -5.53 -1.24
C TYR A 68 -3.44 -4.69 -1.22
N VAL A 69 -3.47 -3.61 -0.46
CA VAL A 69 -2.29 -2.77 -0.21
C VAL A 69 -1.61 -3.30 1.06
N HIS A 70 -0.43 -3.86 0.88
CA HIS A 70 0.31 -4.45 2.00
C HIS A 70 1.15 -3.42 2.73
N LEU A 71 1.88 -2.59 1.99
CA LEU A 71 2.83 -1.65 2.58
C LEU A 71 3.03 -0.46 1.65
N VAL A 72 3.03 0.73 2.22
CA VAL A 72 3.33 1.97 1.51
C VAL A 72 4.37 2.74 2.31
N GLY A 73 5.43 3.16 1.65
CA GLY A 73 6.45 4.03 2.26
C GLY A 73 6.64 5.29 1.45
N ILE A 74 6.85 6.41 2.14
CA ILE A 74 7.08 7.70 1.52
C ILE A 74 8.31 8.32 2.17
N HIS A 75 9.23 8.80 1.33
CA HIS A 75 10.42 9.48 1.80
C HIS A 75 10.02 10.64 2.73
N PRO A 76 10.65 10.77 3.90
CA PRO A 76 10.26 11.79 4.89
C PRO A 76 10.17 13.21 4.34
N ASP A 77 11.06 13.59 3.43
CA ASP A 77 11.09 14.95 2.85
C ASP A 77 9.98 15.19 1.84
N PHE A 78 9.26 14.15 1.43
CA PHE A 78 8.20 14.24 0.43
C PHE A 78 6.81 13.93 0.99
N ARG A 79 6.68 13.84 2.30
CA ARG A 79 5.37 13.65 2.94
C ARG A 79 4.48 14.87 2.73
N ARG A 80 3.16 14.63 2.70
CA ARG A 80 2.13 15.65 2.50
C ARG A 80 2.21 16.36 1.14
N GLN A 81 2.85 15.71 0.15
CA GLN A 81 2.96 16.25 -1.21
C GLN A 81 2.21 15.41 -2.24
N GLY A 82 1.29 14.55 -1.80
CA GLY A 82 0.46 13.75 -2.70
C GLY A 82 1.09 12.46 -3.20
N VAL A 83 2.25 12.06 -2.69
CA VAL A 83 2.92 10.82 -3.13
C VAL A 83 2.08 9.60 -2.80
N GLY A 84 1.53 9.53 -1.58
CA GLY A 84 0.66 8.43 -1.17
C GLY A 84 -0.58 8.32 -2.03
N ARG A 85 -1.23 9.47 -2.31
CA ARG A 85 -2.40 9.50 -3.18
C ARG A 85 -2.06 9.01 -4.59
N LEU A 86 -0.92 9.43 -5.13
CA LEU A 86 -0.48 8.99 -6.46
C LEU A 86 -0.29 7.47 -6.52
N LEU A 87 0.32 6.88 -5.48
CA LEU A 87 0.49 5.44 -5.39
C LEU A 87 -0.86 4.72 -5.31
N TYR A 88 -1.76 5.19 -4.46
CA TYR A 88 -3.09 4.60 -4.32
C TYR A 88 -3.92 4.74 -5.59
N ASP A 89 -3.87 5.88 -6.26
CA ASP A 89 -4.59 6.08 -7.52
C ASP A 89 -4.08 5.14 -8.61
N SER A 90 -2.76 4.97 -8.71
CA SER A 90 -2.16 4.05 -9.67
C SER A 90 -2.53 2.60 -9.38
N PHE A 91 -2.51 2.20 -8.12
CA PHE A 91 -2.92 0.84 -7.72
C PHE A 91 -4.42 0.62 -7.94
N THR A 92 -5.24 1.64 -7.68
CA THR A 92 -6.67 1.59 -7.95
C THR A 92 -6.95 1.34 -9.43
N GLU A 93 -6.22 2.01 -10.31
CA GLU A 93 -6.38 1.80 -11.75
C GLU A 93 -5.99 0.37 -12.14
N ARG A 94 -4.92 -0.16 -11.57
CA ARG A 94 -4.55 -1.55 -11.75
C ARG A 94 -5.68 -2.49 -11.33
N CYS A 95 -6.28 -2.24 -10.18
CA CYS A 95 -7.39 -3.03 -9.68
C CYS A 95 -8.62 -2.96 -10.59
N ARG A 96 -8.90 -1.79 -11.15
CA ARG A 96 -10.00 -1.62 -12.11
C ARG A 96 -9.77 -2.42 -13.38
N VAL A 97 -8.55 -2.37 -13.92
CA VAL A 97 -8.18 -3.15 -15.12
C VAL A 97 -8.36 -4.64 -14.88
N LEU A 98 -8.07 -5.11 -13.67
CA LEU A 98 -8.23 -6.53 -13.30
C LEU A 98 -9.65 -6.86 -12.84
N SER A 99 -10.57 -5.92 -12.88
CA SER A 99 -11.99 -6.07 -12.47
C SER A 99 -12.15 -6.43 -10.99
N CYS A 100 -11.32 -5.84 -10.13
CA CYS A 100 -11.48 -6.01 -8.68
C CYS A 100 -12.78 -5.36 -8.20
N ALA A 101 -13.49 -6.06 -7.30
CA ALA A 101 -14.72 -5.55 -6.70
C ALA A 101 -14.43 -4.49 -5.62
N ARG A 102 -13.31 -4.62 -4.93
CA ARG A 102 -12.91 -3.73 -3.84
C ARG A 102 -11.41 -3.71 -3.63
N MET A 103 -10.98 -2.76 -2.81
CA MET A 103 -9.62 -2.68 -2.30
C MET A 103 -9.63 -2.81 -0.78
N LYS A 104 -8.55 -3.30 -0.22
CA LYS A 104 -8.40 -3.51 1.21
C LYS A 104 -7.00 -3.15 1.67
N ALA A 105 -6.90 -2.64 2.89
CA ALA A 105 -5.63 -2.41 3.59
C ALA A 105 -5.88 -2.56 5.10
N ILE A 106 -4.83 -2.75 5.88
CA ILE A 106 -4.95 -2.78 7.33
C ILE A 106 -3.87 -1.91 7.97
N THR A 107 -4.15 -1.44 9.18
CA THR A 107 -3.15 -0.78 10.02
C THR A 107 -3.37 -1.14 11.48
N THR A 108 -2.38 -0.86 12.32
CA THR A 108 -2.52 -1.02 13.77
C THR A 108 -3.50 0.01 14.32
N ALA A 109 -4.18 -0.33 15.41
CA ALA A 109 -5.03 0.62 16.13
C ALA A 109 -4.18 1.79 16.66
N GLY A 110 -4.72 2.99 16.60
CA GLY A 110 -4.02 4.20 17.06
C GLY A 110 -3.14 4.87 16.00
N ASN A 111 -3.07 4.34 14.80
CA ASN A 111 -2.37 5.01 13.70
C ASN A 111 -3.29 6.06 13.07
N ASP A 112 -3.35 7.23 13.72
CA ASP A 112 -4.27 8.30 13.32
C ASP A 112 -3.96 8.87 11.95
N GLY A 113 -2.68 8.92 11.58
CA GLY A 113 -2.27 9.39 10.26
C GLY A 113 -2.80 8.50 9.14
N SER A 114 -2.71 7.19 9.31
CA SER A 114 -3.24 6.23 8.34
C SER A 114 -4.77 6.32 8.27
N LEU A 115 -5.44 6.43 9.41
CA LEU A 115 -6.89 6.58 9.47
C LEU A 115 -7.34 7.82 8.71
N ALA A 116 -6.74 8.98 8.98
CA ALA A 116 -7.09 10.23 8.32
C ALA A 116 -6.83 10.16 6.81
N PHE A 117 -5.72 9.55 6.41
CA PHE A 117 -5.35 9.41 5.00
C PHE A 117 -6.41 8.59 4.23
N HIS A 118 -6.79 7.44 4.77
CA HIS A 118 -7.78 6.57 4.11
C HIS A 118 -9.17 7.17 4.10
N GLU A 119 -9.58 7.80 5.19
CA GLU A 119 -10.88 8.47 5.25
C GLU A 119 -10.97 9.62 4.24
N ALA A 120 -9.89 10.41 4.10
CA ALA A 120 -9.83 11.49 3.13
C ALA A 120 -9.95 10.99 1.68
N MET A 121 -9.55 9.75 1.42
CA MET A 121 -9.67 9.11 0.10
C MET A 121 -10.99 8.37 -0.08
N GLY A 122 -11.90 8.43 0.88
CA GLY A 122 -13.24 7.83 0.78
C GLY A 122 -13.29 6.36 1.16
N TRP A 123 -12.32 5.86 1.89
CA TRP A 123 -12.31 4.47 2.38
C TRP A 123 -13.12 4.34 3.66
N ASN A 124 -13.75 3.18 3.86
CA ASN A 124 -14.36 2.81 5.13
C ASN A 124 -13.30 2.26 6.07
N ALA A 125 -13.47 2.49 7.36
CA ALA A 125 -12.56 2.01 8.40
C ALA A 125 -13.35 1.27 9.48
N ASP A 126 -12.99 0.02 9.75
CA ASP A 126 -13.59 -0.81 10.78
C ASP A 126 -12.51 -1.33 11.73
N GLU A 127 -12.71 -1.08 13.03
CA GLU A 127 -11.81 -1.59 14.05
C GLU A 127 -12.25 -2.99 14.48
N ILE A 128 -11.34 -3.97 14.34
CA ILE A 128 -11.63 -5.37 14.64
C ILE A 128 -10.68 -5.86 15.71
N GLU A 129 -11.25 -6.27 16.86
CA GLU A 129 -10.52 -6.53 18.10
C GLU A 129 -9.48 -7.64 18.03
N ASP A 130 -9.78 -8.71 17.29
CA ASP A 130 -8.93 -9.90 17.24
C ASP A 130 -8.48 -10.24 15.81
N TYR A 131 -8.42 -9.24 14.95
CA TYR A 131 -8.17 -9.43 13.53
C TYR A 131 -6.83 -10.16 13.24
N ALA A 132 -5.76 -9.78 13.95
CA ALA A 132 -4.43 -10.34 13.72
C ALA A 132 -4.06 -11.40 14.77
N GLY A 133 -5.05 -11.90 15.51
CA GLY A 133 -4.88 -12.87 16.58
C GLY A 133 -5.59 -12.40 17.82
N ALA A 134 -5.65 -13.25 18.86
CA ALA A 134 -6.29 -12.90 20.11
C ALA A 134 -5.68 -11.62 20.70
N SER A 135 -6.53 -10.64 20.99
CA SER A 135 -6.16 -9.31 21.53
C SER A 135 -5.24 -8.50 20.59
N ARG A 136 -5.23 -8.83 19.31
CA ARG A 136 -4.44 -8.12 18.30
C ARG A 136 -5.35 -7.33 17.37
N LYS A 137 -5.77 -6.19 17.86
CA LYS A 137 -6.67 -5.27 17.16
C LYS A 137 -6.02 -4.68 15.91
N ARG A 138 -6.83 -4.54 14.84
CA ARG A 138 -6.44 -3.82 13.63
C ARG A 138 -7.58 -2.95 13.15
N VAL A 139 -7.24 -1.89 12.42
CA VAL A 139 -8.21 -1.14 11.62
C VAL A 139 -8.16 -1.69 10.21
N VAL A 140 -9.31 -2.13 9.71
CA VAL A 140 -9.46 -2.67 8.36
C VAL A 140 -10.07 -1.60 7.47
N PHE A 141 -9.35 -1.23 6.43
CA PHE A 141 -9.82 -0.26 5.45
C PHE A 141 -10.35 -0.98 4.22
N THR A 142 -11.49 -0.55 3.73
CA THR A 142 -12.08 -1.08 2.50
C THR A 142 -12.60 0.05 1.62
N LYS A 143 -12.50 -0.15 0.32
CA LYS A 143 -13.10 0.76 -0.66
C LYS A 143 -13.73 -0.07 -1.77
N GLU A 144 -15.03 0.12 -1.99
CA GLU A 144 -15.73 -0.51 -3.09
C GLU A 144 -15.33 0.17 -4.40
N LEU A 145 -15.10 -0.63 -5.42
CA LEU A 145 -14.79 -0.14 -6.76
C LEU A 145 -16.04 -0.28 -7.63
N VAL A 146 -16.42 0.82 -8.27
CA VAL A 146 -17.53 0.78 -9.23
C VAL A 146 -16.98 0.14 -10.50
N PRO A 147 -17.64 -0.92 -11.02
CA PRO A 147 -17.22 -1.52 -12.29
C PRO A 147 -17.22 -0.45 -13.38
N SER A 148 -16.08 -0.36 -14.13
CA SER A 148 -16.06 0.47 -15.31
C SER A 148 -16.90 -0.19 -16.41
N ASN A 149 -17.87 0.53 -16.90
CA ASN A 149 -18.67 0.11 -18.03
C ASN A 149 -17.90 0.21 -19.34
#